data_90addf156cf0ca21843ab6ffcd77c631
#
_entry.id   90addf156cf0ca21843ab6ffcd77c631
#
_cell.length_a   1.000
_cell.length_b   1.000
_cell.length_c   1.000
_cell.angle_alpha   90.00
_cell.angle_beta   90.00
_cell.angle_gamma   90.00
#
_symmetry.space_group_name_H-M   'P 1'
#
loop_
_entity.id
_entity.type
_entity.pdbx_description
1 polymer ?
#
loop_
_entity_poly.entity_id
_entity_poly.type
_entity_poly.pdbx_seq_one_letter_code
_entity_poly.pdbx_strand_id
1 'polypeptide(L)'
;MYKRQYQYPPIELFEKTQEESDPGAQEELKANAQKLVDTLESFGVRTRVLDISRGPSVTRYELQPMAGVKISRITSLADDIALNLAVADVRMEAPIPGKPAVGIEVPNHKKTAVSIRSIFESQSFLRMTSPLGIALGKDIAGVAQVTDLCKMPHLLIAGSTGSGKSVCVNSIIMSLLFRSSPEDVKLLLIDPKVVELAEYNGIPHLLMPVVT
;
A
#
# COMPACT_ATOMS: atom_id res chain seq x y z
N MET A 1 44.43 8.55 13.26
CA MET A 1 43.48 7.67 12.56
C MET A 1 42.16 8.41 12.49
N TYR A 2 41.80 8.98 11.34
CA TYR A 2 40.51 9.64 11.16
C TYR A 2 39.43 8.53 11.16
N LYS A 3 38.59 8.43 12.20
CA LYS A 3 37.36 7.65 12.15
C LYS A 3 36.48 8.28 11.08
N ARG A 4 36.31 7.63 9.93
CA ARG A 4 35.31 8.06 8.94
C ARG A 4 33.95 7.95 9.62
N GLN A 5 33.32 9.10 9.83
CA GLN A 5 31.97 9.16 10.37
C GLN A 5 31.02 8.55 9.32
N TYR A 6 30.07 7.70 9.75
CA TYR A 6 29.04 7.15 8.87
C TYR A 6 28.22 8.30 8.25
N GLN A 7 28.02 8.23 6.95
CA GLN A 7 27.16 9.16 6.22
C GLN A 7 25.89 8.45 5.80
N TYR A 8 24.74 9.00 6.20
CA TYR A 8 23.45 8.47 5.78
C TYR A 8 23.26 8.62 4.26
N PRO A 9 22.59 7.65 3.61
CA PRO A 9 22.26 7.77 2.20
C PRO A 9 21.39 9.02 1.94
N PRO A 10 21.74 9.86 0.97
CA PRO A 10 20.91 11.01 0.63
C PRO A 10 19.64 10.59 -0.09
N ILE A 11 18.55 11.35 0.10
CA ILE A 11 17.23 11.03 -0.49
C ILE A 11 17.24 11.07 -2.02
N GLU A 12 18.19 11.78 -2.60
CA GLU A 12 18.37 11.93 -4.05
C GLU A 12 18.76 10.62 -4.74
N LEU A 13 19.23 9.62 -4.00
CA LEU A 13 19.47 8.27 -4.53
C LEU A 13 18.18 7.56 -4.94
N PHE A 14 17.03 7.99 -4.43
CA PHE A 14 15.75 7.46 -4.82
C PHE A 14 15.10 8.35 -5.87
N GLU A 15 14.59 7.73 -6.93
CA GLU A 15 13.90 8.44 -8.00
C GLU A 15 12.67 9.18 -7.46
N LYS A 16 12.47 10.40 -7.95
CA LYS A 16 11.30 11.20 -7.66
C LYS A 16 10.20 10.76 -8.63
N THR A 17 9.17 10.11 -8.12
CA THR A 17 8.01 9.78 -8.94
C THR A 17 7.29 11.07 -9.29
N GLN A 18 7.16 11.38 -10.58
CA GLN A 18 6.21 12.39 -11.01
C GLN A 18 4.80 11.81 -10.78
N GLU A 19 3.98 12.49 -9.99
CA GLU A 19 2.55 12.20 -9.98
C GLU A 19 2.01 12.56 -11.37
N GLU A 20 1.89 11.55 -12.23
CA GLU A 20 1.19 11.74 -13.50
C GLU A 20 -0.25 12.15 -13.14
N SER A 21 -0.57 13.42 -13.34
CA SER A 21 -1.94 13.87 -13.36
C SER A 21 -2.61 13.21 -14.58
N ASP A 22 -3.41 12.20 -14.33
CA ASP A 22 -4.24 11.57 -15.36
C ASP A 22 -5.52 12.41 -15.52
N PRO A 23 -5.63 13.23 -16.59
CA PRO A 23 -6.78 14.13 -16.78
C PRO A 23 -8.10 13.37 -16.91
N GLY A 24 -8.05 12.12 -17.42
CA GLY A 24 -9.23 11.26 -17.56
C GLY A 24 -9.65 10.55 -16.27
N ALA A 25 -8.79 10.54 -15.25
CA ALA A 25 -9.07 9.79 -14.02
C ALA A 25 -10.34 10.27 -13.28
N GLN A 26 -10.60 11.58 -13.27
CA GLN A 26 -11.80 12.10 -12.59
C GLN A 26 -13.09 11.72 -13.32
N GLU A 27 -13.06 11.68 -14.65
CA GLU A 27 -14.21 11.25 -15.45
C GLU A 27 -14.46 9.76 -15.28
N GLU A 28 -13.41 8.93 -15.27
CA GLU A 28 -13.48 7.50 -15.00
C GLU A 28 -14.06 7.22 -13.61
N LEU A 29 -13.62 7.95 -12.58
CA LEU A 29 -14.12 7.79 -11.21
C LEU A 29 -15.63 8.07 -11.12
N LYS A 30 -16.10 9.13 -11.76
CA LYS A 30 -17.53 9.48 -11.81
C LYS A 30 -18.34 8.47 -12.62
N ALA A 31 -17.82 8.03 -13.77
CA ALA A 31 -18.49 7.03 -14.59
C ALA A 31 -18.63 5.69 -13.86
N ASN A 32 -17.59 5.24 -13.18
CA ASN A 32 -17.64 4.01 -12.38
C ASN A 32 -18.56 4.14 -11.18
N ALA A 33 -18.58 5.29 -10.51
CA ALA A 33 -19.53 5.56 -9.42
C ALA A 33 -20.99 5.48 -9.89
N GLN A 34 -21.29 6.06 -11.08
CA GLN A 34 -22.62 5.98 -11.65
C GLN A 34 -22.98 4.55 -12.02
N LYS A 35 -22.08 3.82 -12.69
CA LYS A 35 -22.30 2.39 -13.02
C LYS A 35 -22.59 1.54 -11.78
N LEU A 36 -21.88 1.80 -10.66
CA LEU A 36 -22.13 1.11 -9.38
C LEU A 36 -23.56 1.37 -8.90
N VAL A 37 -23.99 2.62 -8.89
CA VAL A 37 -25.36 2.98 -8.45
C VAL A 37 -26.39 2.34 -9.36
N ASP A 38 -26.23 2.46 -10.69
CA ASP A 38 -27.17 1.91 -11.68
C ASP A 38 -27.26 0.36 -11.57
N THR A 39 -26.10 -0.30 -11.38
CA THR A 39 -26.06 -1.75 -11.18
C THR A 39 -26.84 -2.14 -9.94
N LEU A 40 -26.58 -1.52 -8.80
CA LEU A 40 -27.29 -1.81 -7.55
C LEU A 40 -28.80 -1.50 -7.67
N GLU A 41 -29.16 -0.41 -8.33
CA GLU A 41 -30.56 -0.04 -8.55
C GLU A 41 -31.30 -1.04 -9.43
N SER A 42 -30.65 -1.61 -10.46
CA SER A 42 -31.24 -2.66 -11.31
C SER A 42 -31.62 -3.92 -10.54
N PHE A 43 -30.92 -4.20 -9.42
CA PHE A 43 -31.25 -5.28 -8.47
C PHE A 43 -32.18 -4.81 -7.34
N GLY A 44 -32.77 -3.61 -7.45
CA GLY A 44 -33.68 -3.05 -6.44
C GLY A 44 -32.98 -2.59 -5.15
N VAL A 45 -31.69 -2.30 -5.22
CA VAL A 45 -30.86 -1.82 -4.11
C VAL A 45 -30.53 -0.35 -4.33
N ARG A 46 -31.28 0.54 -3.67
CA ARG A 46 -31.04 1.99 -3.79
C ARG A 46 -29.92 2.44 -2.86
N THR A 47 -28.96 3.14 -3.44
CA THR A 47 -27.78 3.69 -2.73
C THR A 47 -27.48 5.10 -3.20
N ARG A 48 -26.69 5.83 -2.41
CA ARG A 48 -26.09 7.10 -2.85
C ARG A 48 -24.60 7.07 -2.59
N VAL A 49 -23.81 7.67 -3.46
CA VAL A 49 -22.37 7.86 -3.29
C VAL A 49 -22.13 8.91 -2.21
N LEU A 50 -21.34 8.57 -1.19
CA LEU A 50 -20.90 9.51 -0.15
C LEU A 50 -19.53 10.08 -0.45
N ASP A 51 -18.59 9.18 -0.86
CA ASP A 51 -17.19 9.55 -1.07
C ASP A 51 -16.55 8.61 -2.09
N ILE A 52 -15.48 9.09 -2.73
CA ILE A 52 -14.65 8.33 -3.65
C ILE A 52 -13.19 8.60 -3.31
N SER A 53 -12.47 7.56 -2.89
CA SER A 53 -11.05 7.64 -2.56
C SER A 53 -10.24 6.80 -3.52
N ARG A 54 -9.38 7.45 -4.35
CA ARG A 54 -8.50 6.76 -5.29
C ARG A 54 -7.14 6.50 -4.66
N GLY A 55 -6.83 5.23 -4.46
CA GLY A 55 -5.50 4.77 -4.07
C GLY A 55 -4.63 4.35 -5.26
N PRO A 56 -3.40 3.89 -4.99
CA PRO A 56 -2.46 3.50 -6.06
C PRO A 56 -2.91 2.29 -6.89
N SER A 57 -3.62 1.34 -6.30
CA SER A 57 -4.02 0.08 -6.94
C SER A 57 -5.52 -0.12 -7.02
N VAL A 58 -6.27 0.49 -6.10
CA VAL A 58 -7.73 0.35 -6.00
C VAL A 58 -8.37 1.70 -5.76
N THR A 59 -9.61 1.84 -6.21
CA THR A 59 -10.48 2.98 -5.88
C THR A 59 -11.58 2.48 -4.96
N ARG A 60 -11.80 3.17 -3.85
CA ARG A 60 -12.86 2.89 -2.90
C ARG A 60 -14.02 3.84 -3.12
N TYR A 61 -15.19 3.27 -3.35
CA TYR A 61 -16.46 3.97 -3.43
C TYR A 61 -17.24 3.73 -2.14
N GLU A 62 -17.54 4.79 -1.41
CA GLU A 62 -18.36 4.70 -0.19
C GLU A 62 -19.82 4.96 -0.56
N LEU A 63 -20.66 3.95 -0.41
CA LEU A 63 -22.08 4.00 -0.74
C LEU A 63 -22.92 3.93 0.51
N GLN A 64 -23.87 4.84 0.66
CA GLN A 64 -24.88 4.78 1.71
C GLN A 64 -26.13 4.07 1.18
N PRO A 65 -26.53 2.92 1.77
CA PRO A 65 -27.81 2.31 1.48
C PRO A 65 -28.97 3.19 1.92
N MET A 66 -30.03 3.24 1.12
CA MET A 66 -31.27 3.91 1.52
C MET A 66 -32.01 3.11 2.61
N ALA A 67 -32.90 3.77 3.34
CA ALA A 67 -33.66 3.14 4.40
C ALA A 67 -34.38 1.87 3.91
N GLY A 68 -34.31 0.79 4.71
CA GLY A 68 -34.91 -0.50 4.38
C GLY A 68 -34.04 -1.44 3.53
N VAL A 69 -32.88 -1.00 3.04
CA VAL A 69 -31.93 -1.86 2.31
C VAL A 69 -31.08 -2.66 3.30
N LYS A 70 -31.11 -3.98 3.19
CA LYS A 70 -30.25 -4.87 3.98
C LYS A 70 -28.83 -4.91 3.38
N ILE A 71 -27.82 -4.80 4.23
CA ILE A 71 -26.39 -4.86 3.79
C ILE A 71 -26.09 -6.15 3.03
N SER A 72 -26.64 -7.29 3.47
CA SER A 72 -26.44 -8.58 2.80
C SER A 72 -26.88 -8.61 1.34
N ARG A 73 -27.87 -7.78 0.96
CA ARG A 73 -28.26 -7.64 -0.46
C ARG A 73 -27.20 -6.94 -1.31
N ILE A 74 -26.41 -6.04 -0.71
CA ILE A 74 -25.31 -5.38 -1.39
C ILE A 74 -24.13 -6.34 -1.52
N THR A 75 -23.75 -7.00 -0.42
CA THR A 75 -22.58 -7.88 -0.42
C THR A 75 -22.75 -9.12 -1.30
N SER A 76 -23.99 -9.57 -1.51
CA SER A 76 -24.27 -10.70 -2.42
C SER A 76 -24.16 -10.34 -3.91
N LEU A 77 -24.05 -9.05 -4.26
CA LEU A 77 -23.93 -8.57 -5.64
C LEU A 77 -22.48 -8.29 -6.07
N ALA A 78 -21.48 -8.79 -5.31
CA ALA A 78 -20.07 -8.54 -5.62
C ALA A 78 -19.69 -8.98 -7.05
N ASP A 79 -20.11 -10.19 -7.42
CA ASP A 79 -19.81 -10.76 -8.75
C ASP A 79 -20.53 -9.99 -9.88
N ASP A 80 -21.78 -9.59 -9.65
CA ASP A 80 -22.57 -8.80 -10.62
C ASP A 80 -21.93 -7.41 -10.82
N ILE A 81 -21.44 -6.79 -9.76
CA ILE A 81 -20.75 -5.51 -9.81
C ILE A 81 -19.43 -5.67 -10.56
N ALA A 82 -18.63 -6.70 -10.26
CA ALA A 82 -17.37 -6.97 -10.93
C ALA A 82 -17.58 -7.17 -12.44
N LEU A 83 -18.62 -7.91 -12.83
CA LEU A 83 -19.00 -8.13 -14.22
C LEU A 83 -19.36 -6.81 -14.92
N ASN A 84 -20.22 -6.00 -14.29
CA ASN A 84 -20.65 -4.72 -14.90
C ASN A 84 -19.52 -3.70 -15.02
N LEU A 85 -18.57 -3.70 -14.10
CA LEU A 85 -17.39 -2.84 -14.16
C LEU A 85 -16.26 -3.41 -15.02
N ALA A 86 -16.41 -4.64 -15.53
CA ALA A 86 -15.41 -5.36 -16.30
C ALA A 86 -14.08 -5.53 -15.55
N VAL A 87 -14.16 -5.82 -14.25
CA VAL A 87 -13.01 -6.12 -13.38
C VAL A 87 -13.05 -7.58 -12.91
N ALA A 88 -11.89 -8.11 -12.51
CA ALA A 88 -11.81 -9.51 -12.11
C ALA A 88 -12.54 -9.81 -10.80
N ASP A 89 -12.51 -8.86 -9.86
CA ASP A 89 -13.09 -8.98 -8.53
C ASP A 89 -13.29 -7.60 -7.90
N VAL A 90 -14.22 -7.47 -6.95
CA VAL A 90 -14.40 -6.31 -6.09
C VAL A 90 -14.41 -6.74 -4.65
N ARG A 91 -13.75 -5.96 -3.79
CA ARG A 91 -13.79 -6.20 -2.35
C ARG A 91 -14.80 -5.30 -1.69
N MET A 92 -15.60 -5.88 -0.78
CA MET A 92 -16.58 -5.11 -0.02
C MET A 92 -16.21 -5.04 1.47
N GLU A 93 -16.27 -3.84 2.02
CA GLU A 93 -16.22 -3.60 3.46
C GLU A 93 -17.58 -3.12 3.93
N ALA A 94 -18.32 -3.99 4.60
CA ALA A 94 -19.73 -3.75 4.93
C ALA A 94 -20.08 -4.24 6.35
N PRO A 95 -20.32 -3.32 7.29
CA PRO A 95 -20.26 -1.86 7.16
C PRO A 95 -18.83 -1.31 7.26
N ILE A 96 -18.63 -0.05 6.83
CA ILE A 96 -17.39 0.68 7.12
C ILE A 96 -17.39 1.05 8.61
N PRO A 97 -16.31 0.75 9.37
CA PRO A 97 -16.24 1.12 10.79
C PRO A 97 -16.44 2.63 11.00
N GLY A 98 -17.39 2.98 11.87
CA GLY A 98 -17.70 4.36 12.21
C GLY A 98 -18.50 5.17 11.17
N LYS A 99 -18.92 4.55 10.04
CA LYS A 99 -19.73 5.20 9.01
C LYS A 99 -20.98 4.39 8.67
N PRO A 100 -22.15 5.01 8.40
CA PRO A 100 -23.36 4.34 7.92
C PRO A 100 -23.25 4.06 6.40
N ALA A 101 -22.18 3.41 5.97
CA ALA A 101 -21.85 3.20 4.57
C ALA A 101 -21.22 1.84 4.32
N VAL A 102 -21.28 1.41 3.07
CA VAL A 102 -20.57 0.25 2.52
C VAL A 102 -19.46 0.74 1.60
N GLY A 103 -18.24 0.24 1.77
CA GLY A 103 -17.11 0.48 0.89
C GLY A 103 -17.03 -0.60 -0.18
N ILE A 104 -16.96 -0.19 -1.45
CA ILE A 104 -16.69 -1.07 -2.58
C ILE A 104 -15.33 -0.67 -3.15
N GLU A 105 -14.37 -1.58 -3.05
CA GLU A 105 -13.03 -1.40 -3.57
C GLU A 105 -12.95 -2.03 -4.96
N VAL A 106 -12.70 -1.19 -5.96
CA VAL A 106 -12.61 -1.58 -7.36
C VAL A 106 -11.16 -1.45 -7.82
N PRO A 107 -10.54 -2.49 -8.41
CA PRO A 107 -9.20 -2.40 -8.96
C PRO A 107 -9.09 -1.31 -10.02
N ASN A 108 -8.03 -0.49 -9.94
CA ASN A 108 -7.75 0.51 -10.96
C ASN A 108 -7.30 -0.16 -12.26
N HIS A 109 -7.77 0.31 -13.42
CA HIS A 109 -7.27 -0.15 -14.71
C HIS A 109 -5.78 0.14 -14.86
N LYS A 110 -5.34 1.36 -14.48
CA LYS A 110 -3.93 1.74 -14.45
C LYS A 110 -3.48 1.83 -12.99
N LYS A 111 -2.62 0.90 -12.56
CA LYS A 111 -2.00 0.94 -11.24
C LYS A 111 -0.87 1.95 -11.23
N THR A 112 -0.75 2.73 -10.16
CA THR A 112 0.33 3.69 -9.96
C THR A 112 1.40 3.06 -9.06
N ALA A 113 2.66 3.09 -9.48
CA ALA A 113 3.76 2.63 -8.65
C ALA A 113 3.95 3.56 -7.44
N VAL A 114 4.10 2.98 -6.25
CA VAL A 114 4.38 3.73 -5.03
C VAL A 114 5.88 3.84 -4.85
N SER A 115 6.42 5.05 -5.00
CA SER A 115 7.83 5.31 -4.74
C SER A 115 8.12 5.28 -3.24
N ILE A 116 9.18 4.58 -2.84
CA ILE A 116 9.65 4.58 -1.45
C ILE A 116 10.05 5.98 -0.99
N ARG A 117 10.59 6.81 -1.90
CA ARG A 117 10.93 8.22 -1.63
C ARG A 117 9.71 9.00 -1.14
N SER A 118 8.54 8.82 -1.76
CA SER A 118 7.31 9.49 -1.34
C SER A 118 6.89 9.14 0.09
N ILE A 119 7.25 7.93 0.55
CA ILE A 119 7.00 7.50 1.93
C ILE A 119 8.05 8.11 2.86
N PHE A 120 9.33 8.10 2.49
CA PHE A 120 10.40 8.69 3.30
C PHE A 120 10.23 10.20 3.51
N GLU A 121 9.70 10.93 2.51
CA GLU A 121 9.38 12.36 2.59
C GLU A 121 8.06 12.63 3.35
N SER A 122 7.27 11.59 3.69
CA SER A 122 6.00 11.77 4.40
C SER A 122 6.19 12.20 5.86
N GLN A 123 5.23 12.97 6.36
CA GLN A 123 5.23 13.38 7.77
C GLN A 123 5.19 12.19 8.73
N SER A 124 4.53 11.10 8.35
CA SER A 124 4.44 9.89 9.16
C SER A 124 5.82 9.24 9.34
N PHE A 125 6.63 9.18 8.29
CA PHE A 125 7.97 8.61 8.36
C PHE A 125 8.95 9.57 9.09
N LEU A 126 8.90 10.87 8.80
CA LEU A 126 9.79 11.87 9.40
C LEU A 126 9.60 11.99 10.92
N ARG A 127 8.36 11.86 11.41
CA ARG A 127 8.05 11.93 12.85
C ARG A 127 8.36 10.65 13.62
N MET A 128 8.66 9.56 12.93
CA MET A 128 8.99 8.30 13.59
C MET A 128 10.36 8.43 14.27
N THR A 129 10.44 8.07 15.55
CA THR A 129 11.68 8.18 16.35
C THR A 129 12.41 6.85 16.48
N SER A 130 11.73 5.72 16.27
CA SER A 130 12.32 4.39 16.38
C SER A 130 13.40 4.15 15.32
N PRO A 131 14.57 3.60 15.68
CA PRO A 131 15.59 3.21 14.72
C PRO A 131 15.14 2.05 13.81
N LEU A 132 14.15 1.27 14.23
CA LEU A 132 13.54 0.18 13.45
C LEU A 132 12.23 0.58 12.78
N GLY A 133 12.05 1.88 12.52
CA GLY A 133 10.91 2.39 11.74
C GLY A 133 11.02 2.01 10.26
N ILE A 134 9.95 1.47 9.70
CA ILE A 134 9.90 1.00 8.32
C ILE A 134 8.74 1.61 7.53
N ALA A 135 8.97 1.80 6.24
CA ALA A 135 7.97 2.21 5.25
C ALA A 135 7.28 0.96 4.68
N LEU A 136 5.95 0.89 4.77
CA LEU A 136 5.16 -0.20 4.20
C LEU A 136 4.58 0.14 2.83
N GLY A 137 4.28 1.41 2.56
CA GLY A 137 3.67 1.83 1.31
C GLY A 137 2.59 2.90 1.53
N LYS A 138 1.57 2.89 0.68
CA LYS A 138 0.37 3.72 0.81
C LYS A 138 -0.85 2.84 1.01
N ASP A 139 -1.81 3.31 1.80
CA ASP A 139 -3.10 2.65 1.94
C ASP A 139 -4.02 2.94 0.74
N ILE A 140 -5.26 2.45 0.82
CA ILE A 140 -6.28 2.64 -0.22
C ILE A 140 -6.71 4.10 -0.41
N ALA A 141 -6.43 4.98 0.55
CA ALA A 141 -6.65 6.42 0.45
C ALA A 141 -5.39 7.17 -0.04
N GLY A 142 -4.30 6.45 -0.35
CA GLY A 142 -3.03 7.04 -0.78
C GLY A 142 -2.19 7.61 0.38
N VAL A 143 -2.57 7.36 1.63
CA VAL A 143 -1.84 7.84 2.80
C VAL A 143 -0.65 6.94 3.11
N ALA A 144 0.51 7.54 3.35
CA ALA A 144 1.74 6.81 3.68
C ALA A 144 1.59 6.01 4.98
N GLN A 145 1.83 4.71 4.90
CA GLN A 145 1.80 3.77 6.01
C GLN A 145 3.21 3.41 6.45
N VAL A 146 3.48 3.62 7.72
CA VAL A 146 4.75 3.33 8.36
C VAL A 146 4.51 2.58 9.66
N THR A 147 5.45 1.75 10.05
CA THR A 147 5.33 0.98 11.29
C THR A 147 6.70 0.80 11.96
N ASP A 148 6.72 0.25 13.15
CA ASP A 148 7.90 0.05 13.96
C ASP A 148 8.11 -1.44 14.22
N LEU A 149 9.21 -2.00 13.73
CA LEU A 149 9.57 -3.41 13.96
C LEU A 149 9.78 -3.73 15.43
N CYS A 150 10.17 -2.75 16.27
CA CYS A 150 10.27 -2.96 17.71
C CYS A 150 8.95 -3.41 18.35
N LYS A 151 7.82 -3.03 17.76
CA LYS A 151 6.48 -3.40 18.22
C LYS A 151 6.00 -4.75 17.71
N MET A 152 6.77 -5.34 16.79
CA MET A 152 6.48 -6.64 16.18
C MET A 152 7.61 -7.61 16.55
N PRO A 153 7.42 -8.54 17.48
CA PRO A 153 8.48 -9.49 17.82
C PRO A 153 8.89 -10.36 16.63
N HIS A 154 7.96 -10.63 15.71
CA HIS A 154 8.18 -11.35 14.46
C HIS A 154 7.27 -10.77 13.38
N LEU A 155 7.75 -10.76 12.13
CA LEU A 155 6.98 -10.34 10.96
C LEU A 155 7.01 -11.46 9.92
N LEU A 156 5.84 -11.95 9.55
CA LEU A 156 5.67 -12.88 8.43
C LEU A 156 5.19 -12.12 7.18
N ILE A 157 5.94 -12.26 6.08
CA ILE A 157 5.57 -11.70 4.78
C ILE A 157 5.33 -12.86 3.83
N ALA A 158 4.10 -13.00 3.36
CA ALA A 158 3.68 -14.07 2.45
C ALA A 158 2.99 -13.50 1.21
N GLY A 159 3.07 -14.23 0.10
CA GLY A 159 2.42 -13.85 -1.15
C GLY A 159 2.80 -14.80 -2.28
N SER A 160 1.97 -14.83 -3.32
CA SER A 160 2.24 -15.56 -4.56
C SER A 160 3.40 -14.94 -5.34
N THR A 161 3.90 -15.64 -6.34
CA THR A 161 4.93 -15.09 -7.26
C THR A 161 4.41 -13.81 -7.91
N GLY A 162 5.22 -12.75 -7.90
CA GLY A 162 4.83 -11.44 -8.45
C GLY A 162 3.96 -10.56 -7.54
N SER A 163 3.61 -11.01 -6.32
CA SER A 163 2.82 -10.21 -5.37
C SER A 163 3.57 -9.02 -4.74
N GLY A 164 4.90 -8.92 -4.97
CA GLY A 164 5.72 -7.84 -4.39
C GLY A 164 6.40 -8.18 -3.07
N LYS A 165 6.44 -9.47 -2.66
CA LYS A 165 7.10 -9.89 -1.42
C LYS A 165 8.55 -9.40 -1.32
N SER A 166 9.36 -9.63 -2.36
CA SER A 166 10.76 -9.18 -2.42
C SER A 166 10.88 -7.66 -2.39
N VAL A 167 9.97 -6.95 -3.07
CA VAL A 167 9.90 -5.49 -3.02
C VAL A 167 9.62 -5.01 -1.60
N CYS A 168 8.72 -5.68 -0.88
CA CYS A 168 8.42 -5.36 0.52
C CYS A 168 9.64 -5.57 1.42
N VAL A 169 10.34 -6.70 1.28
CA VAL A 169 11.58 -6.98 2.04
C VAL A 169 12.64 -5.92 1.75
N ASN A 170 12.86 -5.59 0.48
CA ASN A 170 13.80 -4.54 0.08
C ASN A 170 13.39 -3.17 0.65
N SER A 171 12.11 -2.83 0.65
CA SER A 171 11.61 -1.58 1.25
C SER A 171 11.88 -1.51 2.74
N ILE A 172 11.78 -2.63 3.46
CA ILE A 172 12.12 -2.73 4.88
C ILE A 172 13.61 -2.49 5.07
N ILE A 173 14.48 -3.20 4.34
CA ILE A 173 15.93 -3.05 4.44
C ILE A 173 16.32 -1.60 4.12
N MET A 174 15.82 -1.03 3.01
CA MET A 174 16.10 0.35 2.62
C MET A 174 15.64 1.35 3.68
N SER A 175 14.50 1.12 4.34
CA SER A 175 14.03 1.98 5.44
C SER A 175 15.03 2.01 6.59
N LEU A 176 15.58 0.86 6.97
CA LEU A 176 16.57 0.75 8.03
C LEU A 176 17.89 1.42 7.64
N LEU A 177 18.38 1.17 6.43
CA LEU A 177 19.63 1.76 5.93
C LEU A 177 19.55 3.28 5.79
N PHE A 178 18.37 3.80 5.38
CA PHE A 178 18.15 5.23 5.21
C PHE A 178 18.06 5.97 6.54
N ARG A 179 17.56 5.30 7.59
CA ARG A 179 17.21 5.93 8.86
C ARG A 179 18.26 5.74 9.97
N SER A 180 18.92 4.60 9.98
CA SER A 180 19.73 4.16 11.13
C SER A 180 21.19 3.98 10.76
N SER A 181 22.08 4.29 11.69
CA SER A 181 23.51 4.01 11.54
C SER A 181 23.82 2.53 11.77
N PRO A 182 24.96 2.03 11.27
CA PRO A 182 25.39 0.67 11.60
C PRO A 182 25.78 0.48 13.06
N GLU A 183 25.84 1.54 13.86
CA GLU A 183 26.02 1.45 15.32
C GLU A 183 24.70 1.16 16.03
N ASP A 184 23.57 1.70 15.47
CA ASP A 184 22.24 1.55 16.05
C ASP A 184 21.54 0.28 15.59
N VAL A 185 21.74 -0.13 14.32
CA VAL A 185 21.05 -1.28 13.71
C VAL A 185 22.04 -2.18 13.00
N LYS A 186 21.98 -3.46 13.31
CA LYS A 186 22.71 -4.53 12.64
C LYS A 186 21.75 -5.51 11.98
N LEU A 187 22.17 -6.02 10.82
CA LEU A 187 21.39 -6.95 10.03
C LEU A 187 22.12 -8.29 9.90
N LEU A 188 21.35 -9.36 10.02
CA LEU A 188 21.71 -10.70 9.59
C LEU A 188 20.73 -11.09 8.48
N LEU A 189 21.23 -11.31 7.27
CA LEU A 189 20.44 -11.66 6.10
C LEU A 189 20.69 -13.11 5.71
N ILE A 190 19.63 -13.88 5.48
CA ILE A 190 19.67 -15.27 5.03
C ILE A 190 18.86 -15.36 3.75
N ASP A 191 19.51 -15.77 2.64
CA ASP A 191 18.90 -15.93 1.33
C ASP A 191 19.12 -17.37 0.80
N PRO A 192 18.27 -18.32 1.18
CA PRO A 192 18.46 -19.73 0.80
C PRO A 192 18.29 -19.98 -0.70
N LYS A 193 17.81 -18.99 -1.46
CA LYS A 193 17.65 -19.09 -2.92
C LYS A 193 18.75 -18.38 -3.71
N VAL A 194 19.57 -17.55 -3.04
CA VAL A 194 20.67 -16.78 -3.65
C VAL A 194 20.21 -15.86 -4.80
N VAL A 195 19.04 -15.24 -4.67
CA VAL A 195 18.45 -14.46 -5.78
C VAL A 195 18.10 -13.02 -5.41
N GLU A 196 17.90 -12.69 -4.13
CA GLU A 196 17.30 -11.40 -3.76
C GLU A 196 18.19 -10.52 -2.88
N LEU A 197 19.03 -11.11 -2.00
CA LEU A 197 19.73 -10.36 -0.97
C LEU A 197 21.25 -10.26 -1.19
N ALA A 198 21.79 -10.91 -2.20
CA ALA A 198 23.24 -10.91 -2.48
C ALA A 198 23.81 -9.50 -2.73
N GLU A 199 23.00 -8.58 -3.27
CA GLU A 199 23.39 -7.19 -3.54
C GLU A 199 23.66 -6.39 -2.28
N TYR A 200 23.18 -6.85 -1.12
CA TYR A 200 23.46 -6.21 0.18
C TYR A 200 24.83 -6.56 0.76
N ASN A 201 25.58 -7.50 0.16
CA ASN A 201 26.90 -7.81 0.63
C ASN A 201 27.81 -6.58 0.62
N GLY A 202 28.49 -6.34 1.73
CA GLY A 202 29.42 -5.21 1.87
C GLY A 202 28.81 -3.96 2.52
N ILE A 203 27.50 -3.91 2.77
CA ILE A 203 26.94 -2.79 3.53
C ILE A 203 27.40 -2.85 4.99
N PRO A 204 27.67 -1.68 5.65
CA PRO A 204 28.26 -1.65 6.99
C PRO A 204 27.31 -2.15 8.10
N HIS A 205 26.02 -2.29 7.81
CA HIS A 205 25.02 -2.79 8.73
C HIS A 205 25.05 -4.32 8.90
N LEU A 206 25.67 -5.06 7.96
CA LEU A 206 25.73 -6.52 8.09
C LEU A 206 26.65 -6.96 9.23
N LEU A 207 26.20 -7.93 10.03
CA LEU A 207 27.01 -8.63 11.01
C LEU A 207 28.01 -9.59 10.36
N MET A 208 27.61 -10.18 9.22
CA MET A 208 28.38 -11.11 8.42
C MET A 208 27.86 -11.08 6.98
N PRO A 209 28.58 -11.60 5.99
CA PRO A 209 28.06 -11.75 4.64
C PRO A 209 26.70 -12.45 4.62
N VAL A 210 25.88 -12.16 3.58
CA VAL A 210 24.58 -12.82 3.41
C VAL A 210 24.77 -14.33 3.41
N VAL A 211 24.05 -15.00 4.29
CA VAL A 211 24.09 -16.46 4.45
C VAL A 211 23.21 -17.10 3.37
N THR A 212 23.73 -18.11 2.68
CA THR A 212 23.05 -18.83 1.58
C THR A 212 22.87 -20.30 1.93
#